data_22728eff88c85cbdd78a1b6c878a3fc3
#
_entry.id   22728eff88c85cbdd78a1b6c878a3fc3
#
_cell.length_a   1.000
_cell.length_b   1.000
_cell.length_c   1.000
_cell.angle_alpha   90.00
_cell.angle_beta   90.00
_cell.angle_gamma   90.00
#
_symmetry.space_group_name_H-M   'P 1'
#
loop_
_entity.id
_entity.type
_entity.pdbx_description
1 polymer ?
#
loop_
_entity_poly.entity_id
_entity_poly.type
_entity_poly.pdbx_seq_one_letter_code
_entity_poly.pdbx_strand_id
1 'polypeptide(L)'
;IIAAVKEGKLDENVLNERVDNVVNLILKAKKTLDEGKKTYDVDAHHDLACRVAEGSIQLLKNDDGLLPLKKGQKVAISGEMAKAPRYQGAGSSVINPTKMENAYDNLVELGVDVTYAQGYKKGTKQVDDALVAEALAAAKAADVAVVFAGLTEEFEGEGYDRANIEMPANHNQLIEQVAAANPNTVV
;
A
#
# COMPACT_ATOMS: atom_id res chain seq x y z
N ILE A 1 38.73 -16.45 14.11
CA ILE A 1 39.53 -16.40 12.86
C ILE A 1 41.02 -16.54 13.19
N ILE A 2 41.65 -15.64 13.97
CA ILE A 2 43.10 -15.64 14.27
C ILE A 2 43.58 -17.01 14.83
N ALA A 3 42.88 -17.59 15.80
CA ALA A 3 43.22 -18.92 16.34
C ALA A 3 43.15 -20.01 15.27
N ALA A 4 42.10 -19.99 14.43
CA ALA A 4 41.90 -20.98 13.37
C ALA A 4 43.02 -20.93 12.30
N VAL A 5 43.52 -19.74 11.98
CA VAL A 5 44.67 -19.58 11.07
C VAL A 5 45.94 -20.10 11.72
N LYS A 6 46.20 -19.73 12.98
CA LYS A 6 47.40 -20.19 13.71
C LYS A 6 47.41 -21.72 13.93
N GLU A 7 46.26 -22.33 14.07
CA GLU A 7 46.07 -23.78 14.22
C GLU A 7 46.03 -24.55 12.89
N GLY A 8 46.16 -23.84 11.76
CA GLY A 8 46.08 -24.43 10.41
C GLY A 8 44.69 -24.95 10.02
N LYS A 9 43.65 -24.57 10.79
CA LYS A 9 42.25 -24.92 10.48
C LYS A 9 41.62 -24.05 9.38
N LEU A 10 42.18 -22.87 9.18
CA LEU A 10 41.80 -21.92 8.12
C LEU A 10 43.06 -21.49 7.36
N ASP A 11 43.09 -21.75 6.07
CA ASP A 11 44.18 -21.29 5.21
C ASP A 11 44.12 -19.74 5.08
N GLU A 12 45.23 -19.10 5.37
CA GLU A 12 45.36 -17.64 5.32
C GLU A 12 45.12 -17.10 3.90
N ASN A 13 45.45 -17.84 2.85
CA ASN A 13 45.16 -17.45 1.46
C ASN A 13 43.66 -17.36 1.20
N VAL A 14 42.89 -18.32 1.74
CA VAL A 14 41.42 -18.29 1.64
C VAL A 14 40.84 -17.06 2.37
N LEU A 15 41.38 -16.76 3.56
CA LEU A 15 40.98 -15.56 4.30
C LEU A 15 41.29 -14.28 3.49
N ASN A 16 42.51 -14.18 2.94
CA ASN A 16 42.94 -13.04 2.15
C ASN A 16 42.07 -12.85 0.90
N GLU A 17 41.73 -13.92 0.19
CA GLU A 17 40.80 -13.87 -0.93
C GLU A 17 39.44 -13.27 -0.55
N ARG A 18 38.88 -13.65 0.61
CA ARG A 18 37.61 -13.09 1.11
C ARG A 18 37.75 -11.62 1.49
N VAL A 19 38.87 -11.23 2.09
CA VAL A 19 39.18 -9.82 2.40
C VAL A 19 39.27 -9.01 1.11
N ASP A 20 39.99 -9.52 0.10
CA ASP A 20 40.13 -8.86 -1.20
C ASP A 20 38.76 -8.67 -1.89
N ASN A 21 37.84 -9.62 -1.79
CA ASN A 21 36.47 -9.47 -2.32
C ASN A 21 35.74 -8.29 -1.67
N VAL A 22 35.83 -8.14 -0.34
CA VAL A 22 35.21 -7.03 0.38
C VAL A 22 35.89 -5.70 0.04
N VAL A 23 37.24 -5.65 0.02
CA VAL A 23 38.00 -4.46 -0.34
C VAL A 23 37.67 -4.01 -1.77
N ASN A 24 37.62 -4.93 -2.72
CA ASN A 24 37.26 -4.65 -4.11
C ASN A 24 35.85 -4.08 -4.24
N LEU A 25 34.88 -4.58 -3.46
CA LEU A 25 33.53 -4.01 -3.41
C LEU A 25 33.55 -2.56 -2.90
N ILE A 26 34.29 -2.32 -1.80
CA ILE A 26 34.43 -0.97 -1.21
C ILE A 26 35.09 -0.02 -2.20
N LEU A 27 36.14 -0.44 -2.91
CA LEU A 27 36.83 0.38 -3.90
C LEU A 27 35.92 0.74 -5.09
N LYS A 28 35.08 -0.21 -5.54
CA LYS A 28 34.07 0.07 -6.56
C LYS A 28 33.03 1.10 -6.08
N ALA A 29 32.52 0.93 -4.86
CA ALA A 29 31.56 1.85 -4.25
C ALA A 29 32.19 3.26 -4.05
N LYS A 30 33.47 3.31 -3.61
CA LYS A 30 34.20 4.57 -3.43
C LYS A 30 34.25 5.40 -4.70
N LYS A 31 34.47 4.78 -5.85
CA LYS A 31 34.46 5.49 -7.14
C LYS A 31 33.14 6.27 -7.35
N THR A 32 32.00 5.66 -7.05
CA THR A 32 30.69 6.32 -7.16
C THR A 32 30.53 7.44 -6.11
N LEU A 33 31.04 7.24 -4.89
CA LEU A 33 31.02 8.27 -3.84
C LEU A 33 31.90 9.48 -4.20
N ASP A 34 33.05 9.25 -4.82
CA ASP A 34 33.97 10.30 -5.25
C ASP A 34 33.41 11.14 -6.41
N GLU A 35 32.47 10.60 -7.20
CA GLU A 35 31.71 11.35 -8.23
C GLU A 35 30.74 12.39 -7.61
N GLY A 36 30.57 12.37 -6.31
CA GLY A 36 29.72 13.28 -5.56
C GLY A 36 28.25 12.86 -5.52
N LYS A 37 27.46 13.60 -4.75
CA LYS A 37 26.04 13.34 -4.55
C LYS A 37 25.28 13.59 -5.85
N LYS A 38 24.63 12.55 -6.37
CA LYS A 38 23.69 12.68 -7.49
C LYS A 38 22.34 13.15 -6.99
N THR A 39 21.75 14.10 -7.68
CA THR A 39 20.38 14.57 -7.44
C THR A 39 19.46 13.97 -8.50
N TYR A 40 18.21 13.86 -8.17
CA TYR A 40 17.14 13.45 -9.08
C TYR A 40 15.93 14.37 -8.91
N ASP A 41 15.10 14.45 -9.92
CA ASP A 41 13.87 15.23 -9.90
C ASP A 41 12.79 14.42 -9.16
N VAL A 42 12.48 14.85 -7.93
CA VAL A 42 11.48 14.19 -7.08
C VAL A 42 10.08 14.26 -7.69
N ASP A 43 9.73 15.38 -8.31
CA ASP A 43 8.41 15.58 -8.90
C ASP A 43 8.23 14.69 -10.13
N ALA A 44 9.24 14.64 -11.02
CA ALA A 44 9.20 13.73 -12.17
C ALA A 44 9.13 12.25 -11.76
N HIS A 45 9.78 11.85 -10.66
CA HIS A 45 9.70 10.49 -10.13
C HIS A 45 8.32 10.21 -9.52
N HIS A 46 7.71 11.20 -8.85
CA HIS A 46 6.35 11.08 -8.34
C HIS A 46 5.34 10.90 -9.48
N ASP A 47 5.41 11.71 -10.53
CA ASP A 47 4.57 11.59 -11.71
C ASP A 47 4.73 10.22 -12.40
N LEU A 48 5.96 9.70 -12.43
CA LEU A 48 6.21 8.36 -12.93
C LEU A 48 5.55 7.29 -12.06
N ALA A 49 5.63 7.41 -10.73
CA ALA A 49 4.97 6.50 -9.80
C ALA A 49 3.45 6.50 -9.97
N CYS A 50 2.83 7.66 -10.14
CA CYS A 50 1.40 7.78 -10.44
C CYS A 50 1.02 7.04 -11.72
N ARG A 51 1.75 7.25 -12.83
CA ARG A 51 1.52 6.54 -14.10
C ARG A 51 1.68 5.03 -13.98
N VAL A 52 2.65 4.57 -13.19
CA VAL A 52 2.82 3.13 -12.91
C VAL A 52 1.63 2.58 -12.13
N ALA A 53 1.16 3.31 -11.12
CA ALA A 53 -0.03 2.94 -10.35
C ALA A 53 -1.28 2.87 -11.23
N GLU A 54 -1.54 3.88 -12.06
CA GLU A 54 -2.64 3.91 -13.04
C GLU A 54 -2.60 2.69 -13.97
N GLY A 55 -1.43 2.35 -14.50
CA GLY A 55 -1.24 1.19 -15.36
C GLY A 55 -1.35 -0.16 -14.64
N SER A 56 -1.31 -0.17 -13.32
CA SER A 56 -1.38 -1.38 -12.48
C SER A 56 -2.80 -1.68 -11.98
N ILE A 57 -3.70 -0.69 -12.03
CA ILE A 57 -5.09 -0.86 -11.59
C ILE A 57 -5.82 -1.75 -12.58
N GLN A 58 -6.49 -2.79 -12.07
CA GLN A 58 -7.28 -3.73 -12.85
C GLN A 58 -8.76 -3.55 -12.57
N LEU A 59 -9.54 -3.22 -13.61
CA LEU A 59 -11.00 -3.19 -13.52
C LEU A 59 -11.54 -4.61 -13.71
N LEU A 60 -11.93 -5.26 -12.63
CA LEU A 60 -12.37 -6.66 -12.66
C LEU A 60 -13.82 -6.82 -13.15
N LYS A 61 -14.67 -5.82 -12.84
CA LYS A 61 -16.09 -5.84 -13.19
C LYS A 61 -16.62 -4.41 -13.33
N ASN A 62 -17.38 -4.14 -14.39
CA ASN A 62 -18.11 -2.89 -14.62
C ASN A 62 -19.27 -3.11 -15.62
N ASP A 63 -20.09 -4.15 -15.38
CA ASP A 63 -21.09 -4.62 -16.32
C ASP A 63 -22.16 -3.55 -16.64
N ASP A 64 -22.56 -2.78 -15.62
CA ASP A 64 -23.59 -1.74 -15.75
C ASP A 64 -23.01 -0.36 -16.06
N GLY A 65 -21.70 -0.24 -16.32
CA GLY A 65 -21.04 1.02 -16.63
C GLY A 65 -21.11 2.06 -15.50
N LEU A 66 -21.04 1.60 -14.24
CA LEU A 66 -21.05 2.47 -13.06
C LEU A 66 -19.82 3.38 -13.03
N LEU A 67 -18.69 2.85 -13.45
CA LEU A 67 -17.46 3.62 -13.65
C LEU A 67 -17.28 4.02 -15.13
N PRO A 68 -16.69 5.20 -15.43
CA PRO A 68 -16.20 6.20 -14.48
C PRO A 68 -17.32 6.95 -13.75
N LEU A 69 -16.99 7.49 -12.56
CA LEU A 69 -17.91 8.36 -11.81
C LEU A 69 -18.30 9.57 -12.67
N LYS A 70 -19.57 10.00 -12.55
CA LYS A 70 -20.10 11.14 -13.32
C LYS A 70 -20.04 12.42 -12.49
N LYS A 71 -19.79 13.53 -13.16
CA LYS A 71 -19.80 14.85 -12.51
C LYS A 71 -21.14 15.12 -11.83
N GLY A 72 -21.09 15.59 -10.59
CA GLY A 72 -22.26 15.96 -9.80
C GLY A 72 -22.90 14.80 -9.03
N GLN A 73 -22.38 13.59 -9.13
CA GLN A 73 -22.80 12.49 -8.27
C GLN A 73 -22.34 12.72 -6.81
N LYS A 74 -23.18 12.35 -5.88
CA LYS A 74 -22.81 12.22 -4.46
C LYS A 74 -22.16 10.86 -4.25
N VAL A 75 -20.95 10.87 -3.71
CA VAL A 75 -20.15 9.66 -3.52
C VAL A 75 -19.92 9.42 -2.03
N ALA A 76 -20.37 8.27 -1.52
CA ALA A 76 -20.01 7.82 -0.19
C ALA A 76 -18.75 6.95 -0.26
N ILE A 77 -17.70 7.36 0.43
CA ILE A 77 -16.45 6.59 0.53
C ILE A 77 -16.41 5.92 1.90
N SER A 78 -16.21 4.61 1.91
CA SER A 78 -16.02 3.82 3.11
C SER A 78 -14.71 3.06 3.08
N GLY A 79 -14.14 2.85 4.26
CA GLY A 79 -12.88 2.14 4.46
C GLY A 79 -11.75 3.05 4.89
N GLU A 80 -11.06 2.66 5.97
CA GLU A 80 -9.93 3.41 6.50
C GLU A 80 -8.81 3.61 5.46
N MET A 81 -8.66 2.66 4.53
CA MET A 81 -7.66 2.72 3.47
C MET A 81 -7.88 3.85 2.45
N ALA A 82 -9.06 4.43 2.37
CA ALA A 82 -9.31 5.59 1.51
C ALA A 82 -8.49 6.82 1.93
N LYS A 83 -8.25 6.98 3.24
CA LYS A 83 -7.46 8.09 3.83
C LYS A 83 -6.06 7.66 4.25
N ALA A 84 -5.89 6.42 4.66
CA ALA A 84 -4.64 5.87 5.12
C ALA A 84 -4.27 4.62 4.29
N PRO A 85 -3.87 4.80 3.03
CA PRO A 85 -3.61 3.70 2.11
C PRO A 85 -2.41 2.87 2.56
N ARG A 86 -2.44 1.58 2.24
CA ARG A 86 -1.24 0.75 2.24
C ARG A 86 -0.61 0.83 0.84
N TYR A 87 0.46 1.59 0.70
CA TYR A 87 1.13 1.86 -0.57
C TYR A 87 2.46 1.11 -0.74
N GLN A 88 2.87 0.37 0.28
CA GLN A 88 4.13 -0.39 0.27
C GLN A 88 3.99 -1.68 1.07
N GLY A 89 4.94 -2.61 0.90
CA GLY A 89 5.04 -3.81 1.72
C GLY A 89 5.49 -3.50 3.15
N ALA A 90 5.37 -4.49 4.03
CA ALA A 90 5.89 -4.43 5.40
C ALA A 90 7.37 -4.86 5.46
N GLY A 91 8.04 -4.58 6.58
CA GLY A 91 9.41 -5.00 6.84
C GLY A 91 10.44 -4.11 6.15
N SER A 92 11.41 -4.70 5.49
CA SER A 92 12.57 -3.99 4.89
C SER A 92 12.20 -3.06 3.74
N SER A 93 11.02 -3.20 3.15
CA SER A 93 10.51 -2.33 2.08
C SER A 93 9.87 -1.04 2.58
N VAL A 94 9.73 -0.86 3.90
CA VAL A 94 9.15 0.36 4.48
C VAL A 94 10.07 1.56 4.25
N ILE A 95 9.55 2.57 3.55
CA ILE A 95 10.24 3.83 3.27
C ILE A 95 9.48 5.01 3.88
N ASN A 96 10.16 6.14 4.05
CA ASN A 96 9.55 7.41 4.39
C ASN A 96 9.31 8.21 3.11
N PRO A 97 8.09 8.24 2.56
CA PRO A 97 7.82 8.91 1.30
C PRO A 97 7.93 10.43 1.45
N THR A 98 8.40 11.09 0.40
CA THR A 98 8.42 12.57 0.33
C THR A 98 7.03 13.13 0.00
N LYS A 99 6.22 12.36 -0.73
CA LYS A 99 4.83 12.66 -1.05
C LYS A 99 3.99 11.40 -0.81
N MET A 100 2.84 11.57 -0.20
CA MET A 100 1.86 10.52 -0.03
C MET A 100 0.47 11.11 -0.30
N GLU A 101 -0.20 10.52 -1.24
CA GLU A 101 -1.56 10.89 -1.63
C GLU A 101 -2.54 9.79 -1.23
N ASN A 102 -3.80 10.14 -1.10
CA ASN A 102 -4.86 9.18 -0.82
C ASN A 102 -6.09 9.48 -1.67
N ALA A 103 -6.94 8.48 -1.83
CA ALA A 103 -8.10 8.58 -2.70
C ALA A 103 -9.12 9.62 -2.24
N TYR A 104 -9.33 9.74 -0.93
CA TYR A 104 -10.30 10.70 -0.38
C TYR A 104 -9.91 12.15 -0.69
N ASP A 105 -8.68 12.54 -0.34
CA ASP A 105 -8.22 13.92 -0.52
C ASP A 105 -8.18 14.29 -2.01
N ASN A 106 -7.73 13.39 -2.88
CA ASN A 106 -7.69 13.62 -4.32
C ASN A 106 -9.10 13.79 -4.91
N LEU A 107 -10.09 13.02 -4.48
CA LEU A 107 -11.47 13.20 -4.95
C LEU A 107 -12.08 14.52 -4.47
N VAL A 108 -11.77 14.94 -3.24
CA VAL A 108 -12.17 16.26 -2.71
C VAL A 108 -11.53 17.39 -3.53
N GLU A 109 -10.23 17.29 -3.85
CA GLU A 109 -9.51 18.27 -4.66
C GLU A 109 -10.07 18.37 -6.08
N LEU A 110 -10.49 17.24 -6.64
CA LEU A 110 -11.19 17.21 -7.96
C LEU A 110 -12.62 17.75 -7.91
N GLY A 111 -13.12 18.16 -6.75
CA GLY A 111 -14.45 18.75 -6.57
C GLY A 111 -15.59 17.73 -6.59
N VAL A 112 -15.31 16.47 -6.26
CA VAL A 112 -16.34 15.45 -6.09
C VAL A 112 -17.07 15.67 -4.76
N ASP A 113 -18.40 15.57 -4.75
CA ASP A 113 -19.22 15.64 -3.51
C ASP A 113 -19.07 14.34 -2.73
N VAL A 114 -18.12 14.32 -1.80
CA VAL A 114 -17.71 13.12 -1.06
C VAL A 114 -18.13 13.16 0.38
N THR A 115 -18.83 12.12 0.83
CA THR A 115 -19.04 11.79 2.25
C THR A 115 -18.16 10.63 2.65
N TYR A 116 -17.40 10.76 3.75
CA TYR A 116 -16.51 9.71 4.25
C TYR A 116 -17.05 9.06 5.52
N ALA A 117 -16.95 7.73 5.57
CA ALA A 117 -17.15 6.94 6.78
C ALA A 117 -16.03 5.91 6.93
N GLN A 118 -15.45 5.76 8.11
CA GLN A 118 -14.31 4.86 8.32
C GLN A 118 -14.64 3.39 8.05
N GLY A 119 -15.83 2.93 8.43
CA GLY A 119 -16.38 1.62 8.15
C GLY A 119 -15.75 0.44 8.91
N TYR A 120 -14.45 0.44 9.06
CA TYR A 120 -13.68 -0.56 9.82
C TYR A 120 -12.40 0.02 10.41
N LYS A 121 -11.77 -0.71 11.34
CA LYS A 121 -10.41 -0.43 11.83
C LYS A 121 -9.43 -1.38 11.18
N LYS A 122 -8.30 -0.84 10.68
CA LYS A 122 -7.18 -1.65 10.18
C LYS A 122 -6.55 -2.45 11.31
N GLY A 123 -5.83 -3.52 10.96
CA GLY A 123 -5.10 -4.34 11.92
C GLY A 123 -5.95 -5.28 12.77
N THR A 124 -7.25 -5.37 12.52
CA THR A 124 -8.15 -6.27 13.23
C THR A 124 -9.14 -6.94 12.29
N LYS A 125 -9.68 -8.09 12.70
CA LYS A 125 -10.81 -8.75 12.03
C LYS A 125 -12.16 -8.45 12.71
N GLN A 126 -12.13 -7.71 13.83
CA GLN A 126 -13.33 -7.40 14.60
C GLN A 126 -14.16 -6.35 13.91
N VAL A 127 -15.46 -6.59 13.86
CA VAL A 127 -16.45 -5.63 13.37
C VAL A 127 -16.72 -4.59 14.44
N ASP A 128 -16.80 -3.33 14.01
CA ASP A 128 -17.25 -2.21 14.83
C ASP A 128 -18.60 -1.73 14.28
N ASP A 129 -19.68 -2.13 14.96
CA ASP A 129 -21.04 -1.89 14.50
C ASP A 129 -21.35 -0.38 14.35
N ALA A 130 -20.73 0.47 15.15
CA ALA A 130 -20.92 1.93 15.04
C ALA A 130 -20.30 2.46 13.73
N LEU A 131 -19.10 2.05 13.41
CA LEU A 131 -18.43 2.42 12.13
C LEU A 131 -19.20 1.88 10.93
N VAL A 132 -19.69 0.67 11.00
CA VAL A 132 -20.54 0.08 9.95
C VAL A 132 -21.82 0.87 9.77
N ALA A 133 -22.51 1.24 10.87
CA ALA A 133 -23.75 2.01 10.81
C ALA A 133 -23.54 3.38 10.14
N GLU A 134 -22.45 4.07 10.44
CA GLU A 134 -22.09 5.33 9.77
C GLU A 134 -21.86 5.14 8.27
N ALA A 135 -21.14 4.08 7.88
CA ALA A 135 -20.90 3.76 6.46
C ALA A 135 -22.21 3.44 5.70
N LEU A 136 -23.10 2.70 6.33
CA LEU A 136 -24.41 2.41 5.75
C LEU A 136 -25.30 3.65 5.59
N ALA A 137 -25.27 4.56 6.57
CA ALA A 137 -26.00 5.82 6.48
C ALA A 137 -25.47 6.69 5.34
N ALA A 138 -24.15 6.78 5.18
CA ALA A 138 -23.51 7.51 4.09
C ALA A 138 -23.85 6.86 2.73
N ALA A 139 -23.74 5.54 2.60
CA ALA A 139 -24.03 4.81 1.39
C ALA A 139 -25.48 4.99 0.92
N LYS A 140 -26.45 4.94 1.83
CA LYS A 140 -27.87 5.15 1.51
C LYS A 140 -28.18 6.57 1.02
N ALA A 141 -27.40 7.57 1.43
CA ALA A 141 -27.60 8.96 1.08
C ALA A 141 -26.88 9.38 -0.22
N ALA A 142 -26.07 8.50 -0.79
CA ALA A 142 -25.24 8.78 -1.95
C ALA A 142 -25.79 8.12 -3.23
N ASP A 143 -25.39 8.67 -4.38
CA ASP A 143 -25.67 8.09 -5.68
C ASP A 143 -24.79 6.86 -5.95
N VAL A 144 -23.55 6.88 -5.44
CA VAL A 144 -22.57 5.79 -5.56
C VAL A 144 -21.87 5.59 -4.22
N ALA A 145 -21.69 4.34 -3.83
CA ALA A 145 -20.86 3.96 -2.69
C ALA A 145 -19.53 3.34 -3.17
N VAL A 146 -18.42 3.77 -2.60
CA VAL A 146 -17.09 3.22 -2.92
C VAL A 146 -16.46 2.68 -1.63
N VAL A 147 -16.13 1.39 -1.61
CA VAL A 147 -15.51 0.74 -0.46
C VAL A 147 -14.04 0.46 -0.74
N PHE A 148 -13.16 1.04 0.07
CA PHE A 148 -11.74 0.74 0.05
C PHE A 148 -11.44 -0.38 1.04
N ALA A 149 -11.01 -1.52 0.54
CA ALA A 149 -10.69 -2.70 1.33
C ALA A 149 -9.36 -3.32 0.88
N GLY A 150 -8.74 -4.11 1.74
CA GLY A 150 -7.46 -4.74 1.42
C GLY A 150 -6.83 -5.41 2.64
N LEU A 151 -5.59 -5.86 2.47
CA LEU A 151 -4.81 -6.45 3.54
C LEU A 151 -3.96 -5.38 4.21
N THR A 152 -3.79 -5.50 5.52
CA THR A 152 -2.84 -4.71 6.30
C THR A 152 -1.61 -5.54 6.67
N GLU A 153 -0.63 -4.89 7.27
CA GLU A 153 0.66 -5.50 7.63
C GLU A 153 0.51 -6.69 8.59
N GLU A 154 -0.55 -6.71 9.38
CA GLU A 154 -0.84 -7.81 10.32
C GLU A 154 -1.34 -9.08 9.60
N PHE A 155 -1.79 -8.96 8.37
CA PHE A 155 -2.30 -10.08 7.57
C PHE A 155 -1.30 -10.52 6.48
N GLU A 156 -0.41 -9.65 6.08
CA GLU A 156 0.58 -9.95 5.04
C GLU A 156 1.84 -9.11 5.29
N GLY A 157 2.98 -9.76 5.45
CA GLY A 157 4.27 -9.13 5.72
C GLY A 157 5.44 -10.02 5.32
N GLU A 158 6.62 -9.43 5.24
CA GLU A 158 7.85 -10.11 4.83
C GLU A 158 8.26 -11.23 5.82
N GLY A 159 7.95 -11.09 7.10
CA GLY A 159 8.41 -11.99 8.16
C GLY A 159 7.54 -13.22 8.40
N TYR A 160 6.44 -13.41 7.68
CA TYR A 160 5.51 -14.53 7.87
C TYR A 160 4.66 -14.78 6.63
N ASP A 161 4.17 -16.02 6.48
CA ASP A 161 3.30 -16.43 5.40
C ASP A 161 1.82 -16.30 5.77
N ARG A 162 0.99 -16.05 4.77
CA ARG A 162 -0.47 -16.12 4.91
C ARG A 162 -0.92 -17.57 5.01
N ALA A 163 -1.84 -17.84 5.92
CA ALA A 163 -2.42 -19.18 6.07
C ALA A 163 -3.54 -19.47 5.04
N ASN A 164 -4.16 -18.41 4.46
CA ASN A 164 -5.26 -18.51 3.50
C ASN A 164 -5.33 -17.24 2.64
N ILE A 165 -6.25 -17.19 1.67
CA ILE A 165 -6.47 -16.04 0.78
C ILE A 165 -7.61 -15.12 1.24
N GLU A 166 -8.19 -15.36 2.40
CA GLU A 166 -9.36 -14.61 2.87
C GLU A 166 -8.99 -13.15 3.19
N MET A 167 -9.93 -12.27 2.90
CA MET A 167 -9.91 -10.90 3.38
C MET A 167 -10.30 -10.85 4.86
N PRO A 168 -9.89 -9.80 5.60
CA PRO A 168 -10.36 -9.60 6.97
C PRO A 168 -11.90 -9.60 7.05
N ALA A 169 -12.47 -10.31 8.04
CA ALA A 169 -13.90 -10.50 8.14
C ALA A 169 -14.69 -9.19 8.24
N ASN A 170 -14.15 -8.18 8.93
CA ASN A 170 -14.76 -6.85 9.03
C ASN A 170 -14.81 -6.13 7.68
N HIS A 171 -13.85 -6.35 6.77
CA HIS A 171 -13.89 -5.81 5.41
C HIS A 171 -14.99 -6.50 4.58
N ASN A 172 -15.05 -7.82 4.63
CA ASN A 172 -16.10 -8.59 3.91
C ASN A 172 -17.50 -8.17 4.36
N GLN A 173 -17.70 -8.06 5.68
CA GLN A 173 -18.99 -7.64 6.23
C GLN A 173 -19.37 -6.22 5.80
N LEU A 174 -18.42 -5.27 5.81
CA LEU A 174 -18.69 -3.92 5.33
C LEU A 174 -19.10 -3.92 3.86
N ILE A 175 -18.37 -4.64 3.00
CA ILE A 175 -18.67 -4.75 1.57
C ILE A 175 -20.07 -5.29 1.35
N GLU A 176 -20.42 -6.39 1.99
CA GLU A 176 -21.75 -7.03 1.88
C GLU A 176 -22.87 -6.07 2.30
N GLN A 177 -22.70 -5.40 3.44
CA GLN A 177 -23.74 -4.51 3.98
C GLN A 177 -23.87 -3.22 3.17
N VAL A 178 -22.76 -2.64 2.71
CA VAL A 178 -22.80 -1.44 1.85
C VAL A 178 -23.42 -1.76 0.51
N ALA A 179 -23.07 -2.88 -0.12
CA ALA A 179 -23.68 -3.32 -1.39
C ALA A 179 -25.18 -3.60 -1.26
N ALA A 180 -25.61 -4.15 -0.11
CA ALA A 180 -27.04 -4.31 0.18
C ALA A 180 -27.77 -2.97 0.43
N ALA A 181 -27.07 -1.96 0.94
CA ALA A 181 -27.62 -0.65 1.23
C ALA A 181 -27.69 0.27 -0.01
N ASN A 182 -26.73 0.13 -0.93
CA ASN A 182 -26.65 0.87 -2.18
C ASN A 182 -26.20 -0.06 -3.32
N PRO A 183 -27.09 -0.40 -4.28
CA PRO A 183 -26.73 -1.29 -5.40
C PRO A 183 -25.65 -0.71 -6.33
N ASN A 184 -25.46 0.61 -6.33
CA ASN A 184 -24.39 1.28 -7.06
C ASN A 184 -23.12 1.29 -6.22
N THR A 185 -22.59 0.11 -5.89
CA THR A 185 -21.38 -0.03 -5.07
C THR A 185 -20.18 -0.45 -5.92
N VAL A 186 -19.06 0.22 -5.67
CA VAL A 186 -17.72 -0.08 -6.19
C VAL A 186 -16.84 -0.55 -5.02
N VAL A 187 -16.03 -1.59 -5.23
CA VAL A 187 -15.08 -2.11 -4.24
C VAL A 187 -13.68 -2.08 -4.83
#